data_d6caaa17c1426414ada70159276a59f1
#
_entry.id   d6caaa17c1426414ada70159276a59f1
#
_cell.length_a   1.000
_cell.length_b   1.000
_cell.length_c   1.000
_cell.angle_alpha   90.00
_cell.angle_beta   90.00
_cell.angle_gamma   90.00
#
_symmetry.space_group_name_H-M   'P 1'
#
loop_
_entity.id
_entity.type
_entity.pdbx_description
1 polymer ?
#
loop_
_entity_poly.entity_id
_entity_poly.type
_entity_poly.pdbx_seq_one_letter_code
_entity_poly.pdbx_strand_id
1 'polypeptide(L)'
;LPGEVCVNMTNVTHIDGTDVRQLTKAEFICREQMDAIVEFLREFVPGYERCYLVAAADNVGVRETRHFKGVTTITPEDIVEARVFPDWIATKNYFNFDIHSVVGPGLDKNGAQREFRAKGNYTIPYGACVPEKIDGLLLSGRNISGTHKAHSNFRVMGICLGIGQGVGIAAATAVRQGVLPRHVDVAEVQRQLQAVGVTP
;
A
#
# COMPACT_ATOMS: atom_id res chain seq x y z
N LEU A 1 13.72 15.56 12.50
CA LEU A 1 14.39 16.46 13.44
C LEU A 1 15.36 17.36 12.68
N PRO A 2 15.67 18.58 13.16
CA PRO A 2 16.68 19.42 12.50
C PRO A 2 18.01 18.70 12.39
N GLY A 3 18.60 18.69 11.18
CA GLY A 3 19.85 17.98 10.92
C GLY A 3 19.74 16.49 10.65
N GLU A 4 18.55 15.92 10.66
CA GLU A 4 18.29 14.53 10.32
C GLU A 4 17.51 14.41 9.01
N VAL A 5 17.82 13.38 8.22
CA VAL A 5 17.09 13.04 6.99
C VAL A 5 16.71 11.58 7.01
N CYS A 6 15.55 11.28 6.46
CA CYS A 6 15.09 9.92 6.23
C CYS A 6 15.34 9.57 4.76
N VAL A 7 16.08 8.50 4.51
CA VAL A 7 16.34 8.00 3.16
C VAL A 7 15.68 6.64 2.96
N ASN A 8 15.15 6.40 1.76
CA ASN A 8 14.58 5.13 1.34
C ASN A 8 15.38 4.65 0.10
N MET A 9 16.53 4.04 0.33
CA MET A 9 17.50 3.73 -0.73
C MET A 9 17.83 2.24 -0.85
N THR A 10 17.75 1.46 0.24
CA THR A 10 18.00 0.02 0.17
C THR A 10 16.93 -0.71 -0.62
N ASN A 11 17.32 -1.70 -1.41
CA ASN A 11 16.40 -2.51 -2.22
C ASN A 11 16.98 -3.90 -2.47
N VAL A 12 16.12 -4.91 -2.46
CA VAL A 12 16.46 -6.28 -2.88
C VAL A 12 15.30 -6.86 -3.69
N THR A 13 15.61 -7.50 -4.81
CA THR A 13 14.66 -8.13 -5.73
C THR A 13 14.79 -9.65 -5.70
N HIS A 14 13.88 -10.36 -6.36
CA HIS A 14 13.85 -11.83 -6.43
C HIS A 14 13.78 -12.51 -5.05
N ILE A 15 13.04 -11.89 -4.12
CA ILE A 15 12.78 -12.42 -2.78
C ILE A 15 11.31 -12.83 -2.71
N ASP A 16 11.05 -14.09 -2.35
CA ASP A 16 9.72 -14.51 -1.93
C ASP A 16 9.46 -14.06 -0.49
N GLY A 17 8.70 -12.98 -0.33
CA GLY A 17 8.35 -12.43 0.98
C GLY A 17 7.41 -13.33 1.81
N THR A 18 7.01 -14.50 1.31
CA THR A 18 6.26 -15.52 2.06
C THR A 18 7.17 -16.60 2.67
N ASP A 19 8.44 -16.62 2.28
CA ASP A 19 9.47 -17.50 2.84
C ASP A 19 10.33 -16.72 3.86
N VAL A 20 10.27 -17.13 5.11
CA VAL A 20 11.00 -16.49 6.21
C VAL A 20 12.51 -16.48 6.00
N ARG A 21 13.08 -17.50 5.36
CA ARG A 21 14.52 -17.58 5.07
C ARG A 21 14.94 -16.55 4.03
N GLN A 22 14.09 -16.35 3.01
CA GLN A 22 14.33 -15.33 2.00
C GLN A 22 14.14 -13.92 2.57
N LEU A 23 13.18 -13.71 3.47
CA LEU A 23 13.04 -12.44 4.19
C LEU A 23 14.28 -12.15 5.05
N THR A 24 14.80 -13.15 5.77
CA THR A 24 16.04 -12.99 6.55
C THR A 24 17.22 -12.65 5.64
N LYS A 25 17.35 -13.32 4.49
CA LYS A 25 18.37 -12.99 3.48
C LYS A 25 18.25 -11.55 2.99
N ALA A 26 17.01 -11.10 2.71
CA ALA A 26 16.74 -9.73 2.27
C ALA A 26 17.16 -8.70 3.33
N GLU A 27 16.91 -9.00 4.61
CA GLU A 27 17.32 -8.16 5.74
C GLU A 27 18.85 -7.98 5.78
N PHE A 28 19.63 -9.06 5.66
CA PHE A 28 21.10 -8.98 5.61
C PHE A 28 21.58 -8.15 4.43
N ILE A 29 21.06 -8.42 3.22
CA ILE A 29 21.46 -7.68 2.00
C ILE A 29 21.15 -6.17 2.16
N CYS A 30 19.97 -5.82 2.65
CA CYS A 30 19.61 -4.42 2.83
C CYS A 30 20.47 -3.73 3.90
N ARG A 31 20.88 -4.43 4.96
CA ARG A 31 21.78 -3.88 5.97
C ARG A 31 23.19 -3.65 5.44
N GLU A 32 23.75 -4.57 4.67
CA GLU A 32 25.03 -4.38 3.98
C GLU A 32 25.02 -3.19 3.04
N GLN A 33 23.90 -2.92 2.36
CA GLN A 33 23.75 -1.75 1.50
C GLN A 33 23.81 -0.42 2.28
N MET A 34 23.45 -0.40 3.56
CA MET A 34 23.42 0.85 4.35
C MET A 34 24.82 1.46 4.49
N ASP A 35 25.84 0.65 4.72
CA ASP A 35 27.21 1.14 4.85
C ASP A 35 27.69 1.78 3.54
N ALA A 36 27.48 1.09 2.42
CA ALA A 36 27.79 1.62 1.09
C ALA A 36 27.03 2.92 0.76
N ILE A 37 25.78 3.05 1.21
CA ILE A 37 24.97 4.25 1.03
C ILE A 37 25.54 5.42 1.85
N VAL A 38 25.96 5.18 3.09
CA VAL A 38 26.59 6.22 3.93
C VAL A 38 27.89 6.70 3.30
N GLU A 39 28.74 5.80 2.80
CA GLU A 39 29.97 6.14 2.08
C GLU A 39 29.67 6.95 0.82
N PHE A 40 28.71 6.52 0.01
CA PHE A 40 28.27 7.25 -1.19
C PHE A 40 27.78 8.66 -0.85
N LEU A 41 26.97 8.82 0.20
CA LEU A 41 26.45 10.12 0.61
C LEU A 41 27.60 11.05 1.04
N ARG A 42 28.58 10.54 1.77
CA ARG A 42 29.75 11.32 2.21
C ARG A 42 30.61 11.81 1.06
N GLU A 43 30.79 10.95 0.06
CA GLU A 43 31.71 11.23 -1.06
C GLU A 43 31.05 12.09 -2.15
N PHE A 44 29.76 11.87 -2.44
CA PHE A 44 29.14 12.43 -3.64
C PHE A 44 28.02 13.45 -3.38
N VAL A 45 27.54 13.60 -2.14
CA VAL A 45 26.38 14.46 -1.87
C VAL A 45 26.78 15.63 -0.99
N PRO A 46 26.81 16.88 -1.55
CA PRO A 46 27.18 18.06 -0.78
C PRO A 46 26.31 18.25 0.47
N GLY A 47 26.95 18.51 1.60
CA GLY A 47 26.31 18.63 2.91
C GLY A 47 26.23 17.35 3.73
N TYR A 48 26.63 16.20 3.14
CA TYR A 48 26.63 14.90 3.81
C TYR A 48 28.04 14.39 4.19
N GLU A 49 29.07 15.21 4.02
CA GLU A 49 30.48 14.80 4.20
C GLU A 49 30.76 14.18 5.57
N ARG A 50 29.97 14.53 6.59
CA ARG A 50 30.11 14.05 7.96
C ARG A 50 28.87 13.30 8.45
N CYS A 51 27.98 12.89 7.55
CA CYS A 51 26.78 12.14 7.93
C CYS A 51 27.12 10.79 8.54
N TYR A 52 26.25 10.28 9.36
CA TYR A 52 26.32 8.92 9.92
C TYR A 52 24.91 8.37 10.10
N LEU A 53 24.81 7.05 10.12
CA LEU A 53 23.53 6.37 10.32
C LEU A 53 23.09 6.54 11.79
N VAL A 54 21.96 7.20 12.01
CA VAL A 54 21.36 7.37 13.34
C VAL A 54 20.51 6.14 13.69
N ALA A 55 19.68 5.70 12.76
CA ALA A 55 18.80 4.54 12.93
C ALA A 55 18.46 3.92 11.57
N ALA A 56 18.17 2.65 11.57
CA ALA A 56 17.61 1.92 10.43
C ALA A 56 16.20 1.42 10.79
N ALA A 57 15.40 1.09 9.77
CA ALA A 57 14.13 0.42 9.98
C ALA A 57 14.36 -0.94 10.67
N ASP A 58 13.44 -1.33 11.56
CA ASP A 58 13.54 -2.59 12.31
C ASP A 58 13.45 -3.80 11.40
N ASN A 59 12.68 -3.71 10.32
CA ASN A 59 12.46 -4.78 9.37
C ASN A 59 12.43 -4.27 7.94
N VAL A 60 12.79 -5.16 6.99
CA VAL A 60 12.63 -4.88 5.56
C VAL A 60 11.17 -4.66 5.19
N GLY A 61 10.91 -3.63 4.41
CA GLY A 61 9.57 -3.27 3.95
C GLY A 61 9.11 -4.14 2.78
N VAL A 62 8.36 -5.21 3.06
CA VAL A 62 7.75 -6.05 2.02
C VAL A 62 6.66 -5.29 1.31
N ARG A 63 6.78 -5.08 0.00
CA ARG A 63 5.82 -4.30 -0.79
C ARG A 63 4.63 -5.13 -1.25
N GLU A 64 4.87 -6.36 -1.71
CA GLU A 64 3.86 -7.24 -2.27
C GLU A 64 4.22 -8.70 -2.05
N THR A 65 3.22 -9.51 -1.72
CA THR A 65 3.32 -10.98 -1.68
C THR A 65 2.00 -11.60 -2.14
N ARG A 66 1.08 -11.85 -1.20
CA ARG A 66 -0.22 -12.48 -1.46
C ARG A 66 -1.30 -11.42 -1.58
N HIS A 67 -2.13 -11.57 -2.60
CA HIS A 67 -3.41 -10.87 -2.71
C HIS A 67 -4.54 -11.87 -2.52
N PHE A 68 -5.60 -11.42 -1.88
CA PHE A 68 -6.82 -12.21 -1.84
C PHE A 68 -7.69 -11.88 -3.06
N LYS A 69 -8.46 -12.86 -3.50
CA LYS A 69 -9.55 -12.62 -4.41
C LYS A 69 -10.76 -12.18 -3.61
N GLY A 70 -11.11 -10.91 -3.74
CA GLY A 70 -12.30 -10.30 -3.14
C GLY A 70 -13.51 -10.39 -4.05
N VAL A 71 -14.66 -9.98 -3.50
CA VAL A 71 -15.91 -9.81 -4.26
C VAL A 71 -15.73 -8.84 -5.42
N THR A 72 -14.94 -7.79 -5.19
CA THR A 72 -14.50 -6.81 -6.21
C THR A 72 -12.99 -6.84 -6.34
N THR A 73 -12.46 -6.74 -7.56
CA THR A 73 -11.03 -6.60 -7.81
C THR A 73 -10.76 -5.24 -8.44
N ILE A 74 -9.93 -4.43 -7.80
CA ILE A 74 -9.55 -3.10 -8.30
C ILE A 74 -8.59 -3.25 -9.48
N THR A 75 -8.85 -2.53 -10.55
CA THR A 75 -8.04 -2.52 -11.78
C THR A 75 -7.34 -1.18 -11.99
N PRO A 76 -6.31 -1.11 -12.86
CA PRO A 76 -5.68 0.16 -13.23
C PRO A 76 -6.66 1.16 -13.86
N GLU A 77 -7.64 0.66 -14.62
CA GLU A 77 -8.67 1.45 -15.28
C GLU A 77 -9.56 2.16 -14.25
N ASP A 78 -9.93 1.48 -13.16
CA ASP A 78 -10.70 2.09 -12.06
C ASP A 78 -9.95 3.30 -11.46
N ILE A 79 -8.63 3.19 -11.35
CA ILE A 79 -7.76 4.24 -10.79
C ILE A 79 -7.62 5.41 -11.78
N VAL A 80 -7.32 5.10 -13.05
CA VAL A 80 -7.12 6.13 -14.09
C VAL A 80 -8.40 6.90 -14.36
N GLU A 81 -9.55 6.20 -14.40
CA GLU A 81 -10.86 6.81 -14.63
C GLU A 81 -11.45 7.49 -13.37
N ALA A 82 -10.70 7.48 -12.25
CA ALA A 82 -11.13 8.08 -10.98
C ALA A 82 -12.47 7.52 -10.50
N ARG A 83 -12.65 6.19 -10.57
CA ARG A 83 -13.94 5.55 -10.31
C ARG A 83 -14.39 5.77 -8.87
N VAL A 84 -15.63 6.23 -8.72
CA VAL A 84 -16.34 6.23 -7.45
C VAL A 84 -17.22 4.98 -7.40
N PHE A 85 -16.85 4.05 -6.53
CA PHE A 85 -17.62 2.81 -6.33
C PHE A 85 -18.84 3.09 -5.44
N PRO A 86 -19.99 2.45 -5.70
CA PRO A 86 -21.18 2.65 -4.86
C PRO A 86 -20.99 2.16 -3.41
N ASP A 87 -20.13 1.17 -3.21
CA ASP A 87 -19.78 0.56 -1.92
C ASP A 87 -18.44 1.09 -1.36
N TRP A 88 -18.10 2.34 -1.61
CA TRP A 88 -16.84 2.94 -1.18
C TRP A 88 -16.68 2.95 0.35
N ILE A 89 -15.43 2.71 0.81
CA ILE A 89 -15.04 2.76 2.23
C ILE A 89 -13.78 3.59 2.47
N ALA A 90 -13.04 3.94 1.42
CA ALA A 90 -11.96 4.91 1.47
C ALA A 90 -12.05 5.82 0.22
N THR A 91 -11.74 7.09 0.41
CA THR A 91 -12.00 8.13 -0.60
C THR A 91 -10.80 9.02 -0.82
N LYS A 92 -10.87 9.85 -1.86
CA LYS A 92 -9.81 10.81 -2.22
C LYS A 92 -8.44 10.16 -2.41
N ASN A 93 -8.44 8.91 -2.87
CA ASN A 93 -7.21 8.19 -3.11
C ASN A 93 -6.56 8.66 -4.41
N TYR A 94 -5.29 9.01 -4.32
CA TYR A 94 -4.49 9.43 -5.47
C TYR A 94 -3.03 9.06 -5.24
N PHE A 95 -2.47 8.32 -6.14
CA PHE A 95 -1.04 8.00 -6.21
C PHE A 95 -0.71 7.54 -7.63
N ASN A 96 0.56 7.47 -7.99
CA ASN A 96 0.99 6.89 -9.27
C ASN A 96 1.12 5.36 -9.19
N PHE A 97 1.38 4.69 -10.32
CA PHE A 97 1.71 3.27 -10.35
C PHE A 97 3.20 3.08 -10.06
N ASP A 98 3.54 2.90 -8.77
CA ASP A 98 4.91 2.75 -8.29
C ASP A 98 5.38 1.29 -8.42
N ILE A 99 5.78 0.90 -9.64
CA ILE A 99 6.34 -0.41 -9.95
C ILE A 99 7.85 -0.28 -10.11
N HIS A 100 8.60 -1.00 -9.28
CA HIS A 100 10.06 -1.04 -9.35
C HIS A 100 10.55 -2.08 -10.35
N SER A 101 11.65 -1.76 -11.06
CA SER A 101 12.28 -2.71 -11.96
C SER A 101 12.85 -3.91 -11.20
N VAL A 102 12.64 -5.12 -11.74
CA VAL A 102 13.25 -6.36 -11.23
C VAL A 102 14.55 -6.73 -11.95
N VAL A 103 14.90 -5.98 -13.00
CA VAL A 103 16.08 -6.27 -13.84
C VAL A 103 17.21 -5.24 -13.67
N GLY A 104 17.00 -4.21 -12.84
CA GLY A 104 18.00 -3.16 -12.62
C GLY A 104 17.50 -2.07 -11.68
N PRO A 105 18.31 -1.06 -11.41
CA PRO A 105 17.94 0.03 -10.51
C PRO A 105 16.82 0.89 -11.10
N GLY A 106 16.00 1.46 -10.22
CA GLY A 106 14.95 2.41 -10.56
C GLY A 106 13.60 1.77 -10.84
N LEU A 107 12.77 2.49 -11.58
CA LEU A 107 11.38 2.12 -11.86
C LEU A 107 11.29 1.26 -13.11
N ASP A 108 10.31 0.37 -13.13
CA ASP A 108 9.97 -0.39 -14.34
C ASP A 108 9.55 0.58 -15.45
N LYS A 109 10.06 0.36 -16.66
CA LYS A 109 9.76 1.20 -17.84
C LYS A 109 8.27 1.20 -18.19
N ASN A 110 7.58 0.09 -17.91
CA ASN A 110 6.13 -0.06 -18.07
C ASN A 110 5.35 0.39 -16.83
N GLY A 111 6.01 0.66 -15.74
CA GLY A 111 5.48 1.22 -14.48
C GLY A 111 5.23 2.72 -14.55
N ALA A 112 4.86 3.21 -15.64
CA ALA A 112 4.28 4.47 -16.11
C ALA A 112 4.15 5.65 -15.10
N GLN A 113 5.10 5.84 -14.17
CA GLN A 113 5.04 6.99 -13.27
C GLN A 113 5.09 8.32 -14.02
N ARG A 114 5.87 8.41 -15.10
CA ARG A 114 6.01 9.63 -15.90
C ARG A 114 4.78 9.92 -16.76
N GLU A 115 4.00 8.91 -17.08
CA GLU A 115 2.83 8.98 -17.96
C GLU A 115 1.50 8.82 -17.21
N PHE A 116 1.55 8.67 -15.88
CA PHE A 116 0.33 8.55 -15.09
C PHE A 116 -0.51 9.83 -15.18
N ARG A 117 -1.74 9.68 -15.64
CA ARG A 117 -2.73 10.75 -15.81
C ARG A 117 -4.09 10.23 -15.36
N ALA A 118 -4.34 10.22 -14.04
CA ALA A 118 -5.66 9.93 -13.54
C ALA A 118 -6.58 11.15 -13.73
N LYS A 119 -7.85 10.90 -14.02
CA LYS A 119 -8.87 11.95 -14.17
C LYS A 119 -9.21 12.65 -12.85
N GLY A 120 -8.87 12.05 -11.73
CA GLY A 120 -9.13 12.56 -10.39
C GLY A 120 -8.83 11.53 -9.32
N ASN A 121 -9.41 11.72 -8.16
CA ASN A 121 -9.31 10.79 -7.04
C ASN A 121 -10.30 9.63 -7.23
N TYR A 122 -9.89 8.42 -6.86
CA TYR A 122 -10.75 7.24 -6.88
C TYR A 122 -11.12 6.78 -5.47
N THR A 123 -12.03 5.83 -5.35
CA THR A 123 -12.44 5.25 -4.07
C THR A 123 -12.07 3.77 -4.00
N ILE A 124 -11.92 3.24 -2.77
CA ILE A 124 -11.74 1.80 -2.52
C ILE A 124 -13.12 1.20 -2.23
N PRO A 125 -13.56 0.18 -3.00
CA PRO A 125 -14.81 -0.50 -2.74
C PRO A 125 -14.70 -1.47 -1.55
N TYR A 126 -15.77 -1.61 -0.78
CA TYR A 126 -15.87 -2.58 0.31
C TYR A 126 -15.66 -4.01 -0.19
N GLY A 127 -16.21 -4.32 -1.37
CA GLY A 127 -16.05 -5.64 -1.97
C GLY A 127 -14.61 -6.08 -2.22
N ALA A 128 -13.65 -5.14 -2.32
CA ALA A 128 -12.23 -5.50 -2.41
C ALA A 128 -11.64 -5.98 -1.07
N CYS A 129 -12.31 -5.68 0.04
CA CYS A 129 -11.91 -6.06 1.39
C CYS A 129 -12.65 -7.32 1.90
N VAL A 130 -13.61 -7.83 1.14
CA VAL A 130 -14.40 -9.03 1.48
C VAL A 130 -13.94 -10.20 0.62
N PRO A 131 -13.38 -11.28 1.20
CA PRO A 131 -12.98 -12.47 0.44
C PRO A 131 -14.15 -13.10 -0.32
N GLU A 132 -13.90 -13.53 -1.56
CA GLU A 132 -14.96 -14.13 -2.40
C GLU A 132 -15.58 -15.40 -1.79
N LYS A 133 -14.73 -16.23 -1.16
CA LYS A 133 -15.12 -17.61 -0.73
C LYS A 133 -14.99 -17.88 0.77
N ILE A 134 -14.58 -16.90 1.57
CA ILE A 134 -14.35 -17.07 3.00
C ILE A 134 -15.24 -16.11 3.76
N ASP A 135 -16.03 -16.65 4.69
CA ASP A 135 -16.90 -15.88 5.57
C ASP A 135 -16.20 -15.49 6.87
N GLY A 136 -16.71 -14.47 7.54
CA GLY A 136 -16.21 -14.03 8.84
C GLY A 136 -14.84 -13.35 8.79
N LEU A 137 -14.33 -13.02 7.60
CA LEU A 137 -13.03 -12.39 7.40
C LEU A 137 -13.16 -11.07 6.63
N LEU A 138 -12.40 -10.07 7.04
CA LEU A 138 -12.15 -8.84 6.31
C LEU A 138 -10.66 -8.67 6.03
N LEU A 139 -10.35 -8.08 4.91
CA LEU A 139 -9.00 -7.75 4.47
C LEU A 139 -8.76 -6.25 4.61
N SER A 140 -7.54 -5.86 4.99
CA SER A 140 -7.19 -4.46 5.15
C SER A 140 -5.73 -4.20 4.74
N GLY A 141 -5.48 -3.05 4.10
CA GLY A 141 -4.15 -2.65 3.69
C GLY A 141 -3.71 -3.26 2.37
N ARG A 142 -2.46 -3.73 2.28
CA ARG A 142 -1.82 -4.16 1.03
C ARG A 142 -2.32 -5.47 0.45
N ASN A 143 -3.09 -6.25 1.16
CA ASN A 143 -3.57 -7.57 0.76
C ASN A 143 -5.00 -7.58 0.21
N ILE A 144 -5.66 -6.42 0.07
CA ILE A 144 -6.98 -6.34 -0.53
C ILE A 144 -6.97 -6.76 -2.00
N SER A 145 -8.14 -7.03 -2.56
CA SER A 145 -8.28 -7.52 -3.93
C SER A 145 -7.98 -6.44 -4.96
N GLY A 146 -6.91 -6.61 -5.71
CA GLY A 146 -6.51 -5.75 -6.82
C GLY A 146 -5.54 -6.46 -7.74
N THR A 147 -5.42 -5.98 -8.96
CA THR A 147 -4.37 -6.45 -9.88
C THR A 147 -3.01 -5.94 -9.41
N HIS A 148 -1.92 -6.57 -9.84
CA HIS A 148 -0.56 -6.13 -9.51
C HIS A 148 -0.32 -4.63 -9.78
N LYS A 149 -0.76 -4.14 -10.94
CA LYS A 149 -0.61 -2.72 -11.29
C LYS A 149 -1.46 -1.80 -10.40
N ALA A 150 -2.71 -2.17 -10.11
CA ALA A 150 -3.55 -1.41 -9.19
C ALA A 150 -2.97 -1.41 -7.77
N HIS A 151 -2.46 -2.55 -7.30
CA HIS A 151 -1.81 -2.68 -6.01
C HIS A 151 -0.63 -1.70 -5.85
N SER A 152 0.18 -1.50 -6.88
CA SER A 152 1.31 -0.56 -6.82
C SER A 152 0.89 0.88 -6.49
N ASN A 153 -0.36 1.22 -6.72
CA ASN A 153 -0.96 2.50 -6.39
C ASN A 153 -1.54 2.50 -4.95
N PHE A 154 -2.45 1.59 -4.63
CA PHE A 154 -3.19 1.66 -3.37
C PHE A 154 -2.42 1.13 -2.14
N ARG A 155 -1.26 0.50 -2.30
CA ARG A 155 -0.45 -0.04 -1.20
C ARG A 155 0.24 1.01 -0.34
N VAL A 156 0.19 2.29 -0.71
CA VAL A 156 0.86 3.36 0.03
C VAL A 156 0.16 3.63 1.37
N MET A 157 0.94 4.06 2.36
CA MET A 157 0.48 4.18 3.76
C MET A 157 -0.80 5.00 3.91
N GLY A 158 -0.90 6.16 3.27
CA GLY A 158 -2.07 7.03 3.37
C GLY A 158 -3.36 6.34 2.91
N ILE A 159 -3.31 5.62 1.79
CA ILE A 159 -4.46 4.86 1.27
C ILE A 159 -4.77 3.67 2.19
N CYS A 160 -3.73 2.93 2.64
CA CYS A 160 -3.91 1.82 3.58
C CYS A 160 -4.53 2.25 4.93
N LEU A 161 -4.23 3.46 5.43
CA LEU A 161 -4.88 4.02 6.62
C LEU A 161 -6.38 4.26 6.39
N GLY A 162 -6.75 4.83 5.23
CA GLY A 162 -8.14 5.00 4.85
C GLY A 162 -8.90 3.67 4.73
N ILE A 163 -8.25 2.66 4.11
CA ILE A 163 -8.80 1.29 4.05
C ILE A 163 -9.01 0.73 5.46
N GLY A 164 -8.02 0.88 6.34
CA GLY A 164 -8.09 0.41 7.74
C GLY A 164 -9.24 1.03 8.51
N GLN A 165 -9.46 2.34 8.34
CA GLN A 165 -10.59 3.05 8.95
C GLN A 165 -11.93 2.48 8.46
N GLY A 166 -12.11 2.36 7.14
CA GLY A 166 -13.34 1.86 6.55
C GLY A 166 -13.64 0.41 6.96
N VAL A 167 -12.64 -0.46 6.92
CA VAL A 167 -12.76 -1.87 7.32
C VAL A 167 -13.06 -1.99 8.82
N GLY A 168 -12.42 -1.17 9.67
CA GLY A 168 -12.68 -1.16 11.11
C GLY A 168 -14.13 -0.77 11.46
N ILE A 169 -14.67 0.27 10.79
CA ILE A 169 -16.07 0.67 10.94
C ILE A 169 -17.01 -0.43 10.44
N ALA A 170 -16.69 -1.05 9.29
CA ALA A 170 -17.48 -2.15 8.75
C ALA A 170 -17.51 -3.36 9.68
N ALA A 171 -16.37 -3.74 10.26
CA ALA A 171 -16.29 -4.84 11.23
C ALA A 171 -17.13 -4.56 12.47
N ALA A 172 -17.03 -3.35 13.05
CA ALA A 172 -17.83 -2.94 14.20
C ALA A 172 -19.33 -2.92 13.86
N THR A 173 -19.69 -2.50 12.63
CA THR A 173 -21.08 -2.50 12.16
C THR A 173 -21.61 -3.91 12.01
N ALA A 174 -20.83 -4.84 11.42
CA ALA A 174 -21.21 -6.25 11.30
C ALA A 174 -21.52 -6.88 12.67
N VAL A 175 -20.67 -6.63 13.67
CA VAL A 175 -20.87 -7.11 15.04
C VAL A 175 -22.16 -6.54 15.65
N ARG A 176 -22.38 -5.23 15.55
CA ARG A 176 -23.60 -4.59 16.07
C ARG A 176 -24.88 -5.08 15.41
N GLN A 177 -24.82 -5.38 14.12
CA GLN A 177 -25.97 -5.92 13.36
C GLN A 177 -26.14 -7.44 13.51
N GLY A 178 -25.17 -8.13 14.10
CA GLY A 178 -25.19 -9.60 14.22
C GLY A 178 -25.12 -10.32 12.88
N VAL A 179 -24.44 -9.73 11.88
CA VAL A 179 -24.33 -10.27 10.52
C VAL A 179 -22.89 -10.60 10.16
N LEU A 180 -22.71 -11.45 9.15
CA LEU A 180 -21.39 -11.68 8.57
C LEU A 180 -20.88 -10.43 7.84
N PRO A 181 -19.57 -10.18 7.78
CA PRO A 181 -18.99 -9.04 7.07
C PRO A 181 -19.54 -8.84 5.66
N ARG A 182 -19.74 -9.94 4.90
CA ARG A 182 -20.28 -9.84 3.52
C ARG A 182 -21.72 -9.36 3.42
N HIS A 183 -22.46 -9.37 4.52
CA HIS A 183 -23.88 -8.96 4.60
C HIS A 183 -24.07 -7.64 5.34
N VAL A 184 -22.98 -6.93 5.65
CA VAL A 184 -23.06 -5.62 6.31
C VAL A 184 -23.78 -4.60 5.41
N ASP A 185 -24.61 -3.76 6.01
CA ASP A 185 -25.17 -2.60 5.30
C ASP A 185 -24.07 -1.57 5.06
N VAL A 186 -23.52 -1.55 3.85
CA VAL A 186 -22.43 -0.64 3.47
C VAL A 186 -22.90 0.83 3.52
N ALA A 187 -24.18 1.11 3.31
CA ALA A 187 -24.70 2.47 3.44
C ALA A 187 -24.60 2.98 4.88
N GLU A 188 -24.77 2.10 5.88
CA GLU A 188 -24.53 2.45 7.28
C GLU A 188 -23.04 2.72 7.56
N VAL A 189 -22.13 1.92 6.98
CA VAL A 189 -20.69 2.16 7.07
C VAL A 189 -20.34 3.52 6.49
N GLN A 190 -20.89 3.86 5.33
CA GLN A 190 -20.69 5.15 4.66
C GLN A 190 -21.23 6.31 5.48
N ARG A 191 -22.42 6.18 6.11
CA ARG A 191 -22.95 7.22 7.03
C ARG A 191 -22.02 7.49 8.21
N GLN A 192 -21.44 6.45 8.81
CA GLN A 192 -20.48 6.59 9.89
C GLN A 192 -19.17 7.24 9.42
N LEU A 193 -18.67 6.89 8.22
CA LEU A 193 -17.50 7.52 7.61
C LEU A 193 -17.77 9.01 7.33
N GLN A 194 -18.93 9.34 6.79
CA GLN A 194 -19.35 10.73 6.54
C GLN A 194 -19.44 11.55 7.84
N ALA A 195 -19.92 10.97 8.92
CA ALA A 195 -20.00 11.64 10.22
C ALA A 195 -18.62 12.06 10.78
N VAL A 196 -17.53 11.42 10.32
CA VAL A 196 -16.15 11.79 10.64
C VAL A 196 -15.43 12.51 9.49
N GLY A 197 -16.17 13.02 8.51
CA GLY A 197 -15.66 13.88 7.44
C GLY A 197 -15.10 13.14 6.21
N VAL A 198 -15.29 11.83 6.10
CA VAL A 198 -14.88 11.05 4.92
C VAL A 198 -15.98 11.13 3.85
N THR A 199 -15.67 11.79 2.74
CA THR A 199 -16.60 11.97 1.58
C THR A 199 -15.88 11.66 0.28
N PRO A 200 -16.53 11.03 -0.71
CA PRO A 200 -15.96 10.80 -2.05
C PRO A 200 -15.63 12.08 -2.79
#